data_bddc7ed79abe0087a1bfb74861a50722
#
_entry.id   bddc7ed79abe0087a1bfb74861a50722
#
_cell.length_a   1.000
_cell.length_b   1.000
_cell.length_c   1.000
_cell.angle_alpha   90.00
_cell.angle_beta   90.00
_cell.angle_gamma   90.00
#
_symmetry.space_group_name_H-M   'P 1'
#
loop_
_entity.id
_entity.type
_entity.pdbx_description
1 polymer ?
#
loop_
_entity_poly.entity_id
_entity_poly.type
_entity_poly.pdbx_seq_one_letter_code
_entity_poly.pdbx_strand_id
1 'polypeptide(L)'
;MASVGYKDYYAILGVSRDASAEEIKKAYRRLARQYHPDTNPGNKAAEEKFKEIQEAYEVLSNPEMRAKYDRLGSNWKYYEEAARGASGPGMSWEGIGFPFEGFSDFFRMFFGEDFIQRGVAPEYSLPVSLEELYRGAKKNLRVGGEEIEITLRPGMSPNTRLRVRQRGPRGSDLIVNLQLMPHPTFKLKGKDLHAPLIVPLYTALLGGNVEFQHLDGQRLRLSIPPETPNGHILRLRSKGWPGNPPGDLYLTVQIKLPTHLTPREKELIAELQRIRPS
;
A
#
# COMPACT_ATOMS: atom_id res chain seq x y z
N MET A 1 -1.58 -35.53 -22.03
CA MET A 1 -2.78 -34.67 -22.01
C MET A 1 -3.41 -34.87 -20.65
N ALA A 2 -3.34 -33.86 -19.78
CA ALA A 2 -3.96 -33.94 -18.46
C ALA A 2 -5.48 -33.79 -18.64
N SER A 3 -6.25 -34.79 -18.20
CA SER A 3 -7.71 -34.68 -18.14
C SER A 3 -8.06 -33.64 -17.06
N VAL A 4 -8.81 -32.61 -17.44
CA VAL A 4 -9.34 -31.62 -16.49
C VAL A 4 -10.38 -32.34 -15.63
N GLY A 5 -9.96 -32.83 -14.45
CA GLY A 5 -10.85 -33.56 -13.54
C GLY A 5 -11.81 -32.63 -12.81
N TYR A 6 -13.08 -33.06 -12.71
CA TYR A 6 -14.06 -32.36 -11.85
C TYR A 6 -13.59 -32.32 -10.39
N LYS A 7 -13.64 -31.13 -9.79
CA LYS A 7 -13.35 -30.96 -8.37
C LYS A 7 -14.66 -30.75 -7.58
N ASP A 8 -14.91 -31.60 -6.61
CA ASP A 8 -16.07 -31.43 -5.71
C ASP A 8 -15.72 -30.45 -4.58
N TYR A 9 -16.08 -29.19 -4.79
CA TYR A 9 -15.78 -28.11 -3.85
C TYR A 9 -16.54 -28.27 -2.51
N TYR A 10 -17.70 -28.90 -2.51
CA TYR A 10 -18.41 -29.21 -1.27
C TYR A 10 -17.67 -30.25 -0.44
N ALA A 11 -17.17 -31.30 -1.11
CA ALA A 11 -16.34 -32.31 -0.46
C ALA A 11 -15.00 -31.74 0.04
N ILE A 12 -14.37 -30.85 -0.71
CA ILE A 12 -13.12 -30.16 -0.30
C ILE A 12 -13.32 -29.35 0.97
N LEU A 13 -14.45 -28.62 1.11
CA LEU A 13 -14.76 -27.89 2.33
C LEU A 13 -15.37 -28.76 3.43
N GLY A 14 -15.78 -30.00 3.11
CA GLY A 14 -16.43 -30.92 4.05
C GLY A 14 -17.82 -30.41 4.49
N VAL A 15 -18.59 -29.86 3.57
CA VAL A 15 -19.95 -29.36 3.79
C VAL A 15 -20.96 -30.01 2.85
N SER A 16 -22.24 -30.00 3.22
CA SER A 16 -23.32 -30.47 2.37
C SER A 16 -23.53 -29.52 1.17
N ARG A 17 -24.08 -30.03 0.08
CA ARG A 17 -24.51 -29.21 -1.08
C ARG A 17 -25.57 -28.16 -0.74
N ASP A 18 -26.36 -28.44 0.31
CA ASP A 18 -27.38 -27.51 0.82
C ASP A 18 -26.86 -26.53 1.89
N ALA A 19 -25.55 -26.55 2.14
CA ALA A 19 -24.94 -25.71 3.16
C ALA A 19 -25.19 -24.22 2.91
N SER A 20 -25.51 -23.51 3.98
CA SER A 20 -25.67 -22.07 3.98
C SER A 20 -24.34 -21.35 3.75
N ALA A 21 -24.39 -20.08 3.34
CA ALA A 21 -23.18 -19.25 3.17
C ALA A 21 -22.38 -19.13 4.47
N GLU A 22 -23.04 -19.16 5.63
CA GLU A 22 -22.39 -19.12 6.94
C GLU A 22 -21.64 -20.42 7.27
N GLU A 23 -22.22 -21.56 6.94
CA GLU A 23 -21.59 -22.88 7.13
C GLU A 23 -20.36 -23.03 6.22
N ILE A 24 -20.47 -22.62 4.96
CA ILE A 24 -19.35 -22.56 4.01
C ILE A 24 -18.22 -21.70 4.57
N LYS A 25 -18.53 -20.49 5.06
CA LYS A 25 -17.56 -19.57 5.64
C LYS A 25 -16.91 -20.12 6.92
N LYS A 26 -17.67 -20.82 7.76
CA LYS A 26 -17.19 -21.45 8.98
C LYS A 26 -16.23 -22.60 8.66
N ALA A 27 -16.60 -23.45 7.68
CA ALA A 27 -15.78 -24.55 7.22
C ALA A 27 -14.44 -24.04 6.63
N TYR A 28 -14.51 -23.04 5.74
CA TYR A 28 -13.32 -22.39 5.20
C TYR A 28 -12.38 -21.88 6.30
N ARG A 29 -12.88 -21.11 7.26
CA ARG A 29 -12.04 -20.55 8.35
C ARG A 29 -11.35 -21.63 9.17
N ARG A 30 -12.03 -22.75 9.43
CA ARG A 30 -11.47 -23.88 10.16
C ARG A 30 -10.32 -24.51 9.37
N LEU A 31 -10.56 -24.85 8.09
CA LEU A 31 -9.59 -25.51 7.22
C LEU A 31 -8.42 -24.57 6.88
N ALA A 32 -8.68 -23.29 6.61
CA ALA A 32 -7.65 -22.31 6.34
C ALA A 32 -6.66 -22.16 7.50
N ARG A 33 -7.12 -22.21 8.76
CA ARG A 33 -6.23 -22.20 9.94
C ARG A 33 -5.42 -23.50 10.04
N GLN A 34 -6.05 -24.63 9.74
CA GLN A 34 -5.41 -25.94 9.82
C GLN A 34 -4.29 -26.12 8.79
N TYR A 35 -4.48 -25.63 7.57
CA TYR A 35 -3.55 -25.78 6.45
C TYR A 35 -2.77 -24.51 6.11
N HIS A 36 -2.79 -23.49 6.99
CA HIS A 36 -2.09 -22.23 6.74
C HIS A 36 -0.57 -22.45 6.59
N PRO A 37 0.09 -21.77 5.63
CA PRO A 37 1.55 -21.89 5.45
C PRO A 37 2.35 -21.59 6.73
N ASP A 38 1.94 -20.61 7.54
CA ASP A 38 2.63 -20.25 8.77
C ASP A 38 2.56 -21.34 9.85
N THR A 39 1.48 -22.14 9.85
CA THR A 39 1.32 -23.28 10.80
C THR A 39 1.86 -24.59 10.25
N ASN A 40 2.16 -24.66 8.96
CA ASN A 40 2.70 -25.84 8.26
C ASN A 40 3.91 -25.50 7.38
N PRO A 41 4.97 -24.88 7.92
CA PRO A 41 6.09 -24.40 7.13
C PRO A 41 6.78 -25.57 6.37
N GLY A 42 6.96 -25.40 5.07
CA GLY A 42 7.65 -26.38 4.22
C GLY A 42 6.84 -27.64 3.86
N ASN A 43 5.58 -27.75 4.30
CA ASN A 43 4.72 -28.89 3.96
C ASN A 43 3.95 -28.63 2.64
N LYS A 44 4.49 -29.13 1.53
CA LYS A 44 3.88 -29.00 0.19
C LYS A 44 2.45 -29.55 0.10
N ALA A 45 2.16 -30.67 0.78
CA ALA A 45 0.82 -31.24 0.78
C ALA A 45 -0.20 -30.34 1.52
N ALA A 46 0.21 -29.65 2.57
CA ALA A 46 -0.62 -28.66 3.25
C ALA A 46 -0.84 -27.42 2.39
N GLU A 47 0.18 -26.99 1.65
CA GLU A 47 0.08 -25.87 0.73
C GLU A 47 -0.88 -26.16 -0.44
N GLU A 48 -0.80 -27.35 -1.04
CA GLU A 48 -1.74 -27.77 -2.09
C GLU A 48 -3.18 -27.83 -1.58
N LYS A 49 -3.39 -28.41 -0.40
CA LYS A 49 -4.72 -28.43 0.24
C LYS A 49 -5.22 -27.03 0.56
N PHE A 50 -4.36 -26.14 1.00
CA PHE A 50 -4.74 -24.74 1.25
C PHE A 50 -5.23 -24.06 -0.03
N LYS A 51 -4.54 -24.25 -1.16
CA LYS A 51 -4.95 -23.75 -2.48
C LYS A 51 -6.32 -24.31 -2.91
N GLU A 52 -6.54 -25.61 -2.73
CA GLU A 52 -7.84 -26.23 -3.04
C GLU A 52 -8.99 -25.71 -2.16
N ILE A 53 -8.73 -25.52 -0.87
CA ILE A 53 -9.70 -24.94 0.08
C ILE A 53 -10.05 -23.52 -0.31
N GLN A 54 -9.06 -22.74 -0.72
CA GLN A 54 -9.24 -21.36 -1.16
C GLN A 54 -10.05 -21.28 -2.45
N GLU A 55 -9.73 -22.11 -3.44
CA GLU A 55 -10.46 -22.25 -4.69
C GLU A 55 -11.94 -22.63 -4.46
N ALA A 56 -12.20 -23.63 -3.63
CA ALA A 56 -13.54 -24.07 -3.27
C ALA A 56 -14.36 -22.95 -2.59
N TYR A 57 -13.73 -22.20 -1.69
CA TYR A 57 -14.38 -21.08 -1.01
C TYR A 57 -14.72 -19.94 -1.96
N GLU A 58 -13.84 -19.56 -2.88
CA GLU A 58 -14.09 -18.51 -3.88
C GLU A 58 -15.33 -18.82 -4.73
N VAL A 59 -15.50 -20.07 -5.14
CA VAL A 59 -16.66 -20.48 -5.93
C VAL A 59 -17.93 -20.56 -5.08
N LEU A 60 -17.89 -21.21 -3.92
CA LEU A 60 -19.10 -21.50 -3.14
C LEU A 60 -19.57 -20.32 -2.28
N SER A 61 -18.72 -19.38 -1.94
CA SER A 61 -19.10 -18.18 -1.19
C SER A 61 -19.86 -17.15 -2.04
N ASN A 62 -19.75 -17.22 -3.35
CA ASN A 62 -20.43 -16.34 -4.27
C ASN A 62 -21.70 -17.00 -4.83
N PRO A 63 -22.89 -16.43 -4.64
CA PRO A 63 -24.16 -17.07 -5.06
C PRO A 63 -24.25 -17.38 -6.55
N GLU A 64 -23.70 -16.50 -7.41
CA GLU A 64 -23.77 -16.69 -8.86
C GLU A 64 -22.74 -17.76 -9.34
N MET A 65 -21.51 -17.74 -8.80
CA MET A 65 -20.52 -18.76 -9.10
C MET A 65 -20.96 -20.13 -8.56
N ARG A 66 -21.55 -20.17 -7.37
CA ARG A 66 -22.15 -21.38 -6.81
C ARG A 66 -23.25 -21.92 -7.70
N ALA A 67 -24.20 -21.08 -8.15
CA ALA A 67 -25.26 -21.48 -9.05
C ALA A 67 -24.74 -21.99 -10.42
N LYS A 68 -23.64 -21.41 -10.93
CA LYS A 68 -22.96 -21.89 -12.14
C LYS A 68 -22.29 -23.23 -11.87
N TYR A 69 -21.61 -23.37 -10.74
CA TYR A 69 -20.95 -24.62 -10.33
C TYR A 69 -21.95 -25.77 -10.14
N ASP A 70 -23.08 -25.51 -9.49
CA ASP A 70 -24.14 -26.52 -9.27
C ASP A 70 -24.76 -26.99 -10.59
N ARG A 71 -24.93 -26.07 -11.56
CA ARG A 71 -25.37 -26.42 -12.92
C ARG A 71 -24.34 -27.24 -13.68
N LEU A 72 -23.05 -26.93 -13.54
CA LEU A 72 -21.94 -27.69 -14.13
C LEU A 72 -21.87 -29.08 -13.55
N GLY A 73 -21.99 -29.23 -12.21
CA GLY A 73 -21.90 -30.52 -11.53
C GLY A 73 -22.96 -31.53 -11.97
N SER A 74 -24.16 -31.08 -12.33
CA SER A 74 -25.23 -31.92 -12.87
C SER A 74 -24.96 -32.41 -14.32
N ASN A 75 -24.15 -31.68 -15.07
CA ASN A 75 -23.90 -31.95 -16.50
C ASN A 75 -22.40 -32.22 -16.80
N TRP A 76 -21.59 -32.51 -15.78
CA TRP A 76 -20.14 -32.67 -15.94
C TRP A 76 -19.75 -33.68 -17.01
N LYS A 77 -20.40 -34.86 -17.06
CA LYS A 77 -20.10 -35.87 -18.03
C LYS A 77 -20.24 -35.40 -19.48
N TYR A 78 -21.24 -34.56 -19.74
CA TYR A 78 -21.46 -33.97 -21.06
C TYR A 78 -20.35 -32.98 -21.45
N TYR A 79 -19.90 -32.19 -20.50
CA TYR A 79 -18.79 -31.24 -20.74
C TYR A 79 -17.44 -31.94 -20.86
N GLU A 80 -17.22 -33.05 -20.16
CA GLU A 80 -16.01 -33.85 -20.28
C GLU A 80 -15.92 -34.53 -21.67
N GLU A 81 -17.03 -35.00 -22.20
CA GLU A 81 -17.10 -35.55 -23.56
C GLU A 81 -16.89 -34.46 -24.64
N ALA A 82 -17.52 -33.29 -24.46
CA ALA A 82 -17.38 -32.18 -25.38
C ALA A 82 -15.93 -31.60 -25.37
N ALA A 83 -15.28 -31.55 -24.22
CA ALA A 83 -13.88 -31.12 -24.09
C ALA A 83 -12.88 -32.08 -24.74
N ARG A 84 -13.20 -33.38 -24.79
CA ARG A 84 -12.38 -34.38 -25.53
C ARG A 84 -12.49 -34.24 -27.06
N GLY A 85 -13.57 -33.65 -27.55
CA GLY A 85 -13.82 -33.42 -28.99
C GLY A 85 -13.39 -32.06 -29.52
N ALA A 86 -13.21 -31.09 -28.68
CA ALA A 86 -12.87 -29.73 -29.07
C ALA A 86 -11.37 -29.46 -28.90
N SER A 87 -10.61 -29.76 -29.96
CA SER A 87 -9.29 -29.15 -30.17
C SER A 87 -9.49 -27.66 -30.51
N GLY A 88 -9.87 -26.86 -29.54
CA GLY A 88 -9.86 -25.37 -29.69
C GLY A 88 -8.44 -24.84 -29.58
N PRO A 89 -8.08 -23.75 -30.28
CA PRO A 89 -6.76 -23.17 -30.20
C PRO A 89 -6.44 -22.78 -28.76
N GLY A 90 -5.33 -23.31 -28.24
CA GLY A 90 -4.87 -23.04 -26.90
C GLY A 90 -4.71 -21.53 -26.68
N MET A 91 -5.58 -20.95 -25.90
CA MET A 91 -5.33 -19.65 -25.31
C MET A 91 -4.13 -19.83 -24.36
N SER A 92 -2.97 -19.43 -24.85
CA SER A 92 -1.77 -19.29 -24.01
C SER A 92 -2.04 -18.12 -23.05
N TRP A 93 -2.24 -18.46 -21.79
CA TRP A 93 -2.40 -17.50 -20.69
C TRP A 93 -1.05 -17.05 -20.12
N GLU A 94 0.07 -17.43 -20.78
CA GLU A 94 1.41 -16.93 -20.47
C GLU A 94 1.53 -15.45 -20.88
N GLY A 95 1.39 -14.58 -19.93
CA GLY A 95 1.56 -13.13 -20.14
C GLY A 95 0.52 -12.24 -19.44
N ILE A 96 -0.59 -12.81 -18.98
CA ILE A 96 -1.50 -12.10 -18.10
C ILE A 96 -1.11 -12.48 -16.68
N GLY A 97 -0.44 -11.58 -15.96
CA GLY A 97 -0.04 -11.77 -14.56
C GLY A 97 -1.27 -12.02 -13.69
N PHE A 98 -1.65 -13.29 -13.59
CA PHE A 98 -2.70 -13.72 -12.68
C PHE A 98 -2.18 -13.67 -11.26
N PRO A 99 -2.85 -12.98 -10.32
CA PRO A 99 -2.47 -12.98 -8.91
C PRO A 99 -2.72 -14.32 -8.21
N PHE A 100 -3.04 -15.38 -8.96
CA PHE A 100 -3.41 -16.71 -8.47
C PHE A 100 -2.55 -17.80 -9.10
N GLU A 101 -1.26 -17.77 -8.87
CA GLU A 101 -0.43 -18.95 -9.01
C GLU A 101 -0.95 -20.05 -8.06
N GLY A 102 -1.68 -21.03 -8.61
CA GLY A 102 -2.12 -22.19 -7.85
C GLY A 102 -3.56 -22.64 -8.03
N PHE A 103 -4.39 -21.93 -8.79
CA PHE A 103 -5.74 -22.42 -9.13
C PHE A 103 -5.69 -23.50 -10.20
N SER A 104 -6.59 -24.51 -10.08
CA SER A 104 -6.65 -25.64 -10.97
C SER A 104 -7.09 -25.26 -12.39
N ASP A 105 -6.74 -26.10 -13.36
CA ASP A 105 -7.18 -25.95 -14.76
C ASP A 105 -8.71 -26.00 -14.87
N PHE A 106 -9.38 -26.77 -13.98
CA PHE A 106 -10.83 -26.78 -13.85
C PHE A 106 -11.38 -25.39 -13.54
N PHE A 107 -10.83 -24.71 -12.52
CA PHE A 107 -11.24 -23.36 -12.16
C PHE A 107 -11.02 -22.37 -13.29
N ARG A 108 -9.84 -22.42 -13.92
CA ARG A 108 -9.48 -21.53 -15.04
C ARG A 108 -10.42 -21.68 -16.22
N MET A 109 -10.78 -22.89 -16.57
CA MET A 109 -11.65 -23.18 -17.72
C MET A 109 -13.09 -22.69 -17.50
N PHE A 110 -13.65 -22.90 -16.31
CA PHE A 110 -15.08 -22.65 -16.06
C PHE A 110 -15.39 -21.33 -15.37
N PHE A 111 -14.44 -20.83 -14.61
CA PHE A 111 -14.61 -19.63 -13.79
C PHE A 111 -13.61 -18.51 -14.10
N GLY A 112 -12.57 -18.81 -14.89
CA GLY A 112 -11.52 -17.85 -15.19
C GLY A 112 -12.03 -16.56 -15.82
N GLU A 113 -12.94 -16.64 -16.80
CA GLU A 113 -13.56 -15.46 -17.43
C GLU A 113 -14.45 -14.69 -16.46
N ASP A 114 -15.29 -15.37 -15.69
CA ASP A 114 -16.16 -14.72 -14.69
C ASP A 114 -15.36 -14.11 -13.57
N PHE A 115 -14.25 -14.76 -13.20
CA PHE A 115 -13.35 -14.28 -12.17
C PHE A 115 -12.56 -13.06 -12.64
N ILE A 116 -12.09 -13.07 -13.89
CA ILE A 116 -11.46 -11.90 -14.53
C ILE A 116 -12.49 -10.78 -14.74
N GLN A 117 -13.73 -11.11 -15.11
CA GLN A 117 -14.80 -10.15 -15.34
C GLN A 117 -15.31 -9.50 -14.04
N ARG A 118 -15.26 -10.21 -12.91
CA ARG A 118 -15.61 -9.66 -11.58
C ARG A 118 -14.45 -8.95 -10.88
N GLY A 119 -13.28 -9.08 -11.47
CA GLY A 119 -12.11 -8.28 -11.16
C GLY A 119 -11.51 -8.59 -9.78
N VAL A 120 -10.31 -9.04 -9.79
CA VAL A 120 -9.31 -8.35 -8.96
C VAL A 120 -9.57 -6.88 -9.21
N ALA A 121 -10.11 -6.18 -8.21
CA ALA A 121 -10.31 -4.74 -8.33
C ALA A 121 -8.98 -4.15 -8.81
N PRO A 122 -8.92 -3.54 -10.00
CA PRO A 122 -7.65 -3.13 -10.57
C PRO A 122 -6.96 -2.21 -9.58
N GLU A 123 -5.71 -2.54 -9.27
CA GLU A 123 -4.90 -1.73 -8.37
C GLU A 123 -4.19 -0.65 -9.17
N TYR A 124 -4.39 0.59 -8.77
CA TYR A 124 -3.70 1.74 -9.32
C TYR A 124 -2.83 2.39 -8.26
N SER A 125 -1.62 2.74 -8.65
CA SER A 125 -0.74 3.54 -7.79
C SER A 125 -0.97 5.01 -8.06
N LEU A 126 -1.32 5.76 -7.02
CA LEU A 126 -1.47 7.21 -7.08
C LEU A 126 -0.29 7.86 -6.37
N PRO A 127 0.64 8.51 -7.11
CA PRO A 127 1.73 9.23 -6.49
C PRO A 127 1.17 10.46 -5.76
N VAL A 128 1.56 10.60 -4.49
CA VAL A 128 1.11 11.69 -3.62
C VAL A 128 2.30 12.35 -2.93
N SER A 129 2.26 13.67 -2.79
CA SER A 129 3.27 14.38 -2.03
C SER A 129 2.95 14.39 -0.54
N LEU A 130 3.96 14.73 0.26
CA LEU A 130 3.80 14.82 1.71
C LEU A 130 2.82 15.95 2.08
N GLU A 131 2.85 17.06 1.35
CA GLU A 131 1.96 18.22 1.53
C GLU A 131 0.51 17.89 1.20
N GLU A 132 0.29 17.12 0.12
CA GLU A 132 -1.06 16.69 -0.28
C GLU A 132 -1.71 15.83 0.80
N LEU A 133 -0.95 14.92 1.41
CA LEU A 133 -1.43 14.10 2.52
C LEU A 133 -1.57 14.89 3.82
N TYR A 134 -0.71 15.90 4.04
CA TYR A 134 -0.75 16.73 5.24
C TYR A 134 -1.99 17.61 5.28
N ARG A 135 -2.25 18.34 4.18
CA ARG A 135 -3.34 19.33 4.09
C ARG A 135 -4.66 18.70 3.61
N GLY A 136 -4.59 17.54 3.00
CA GLY A 136 -5.64 17.02 2.17
C GLY A 136 -5.63 17.63 0.76
N ALA A 137 -6.06 16.87 -0.21
CA ALA A 137 -6.12 17.29 -1.62
C ALA A 137 -7.18 16.51 -2.38
N LYS A 138 -7.54 17.01 -3.56
CA LYS A 138 -8.30 16.28 -4.57
C LYS A 138 -7.36 15.98 -5.72
N LYS A 139 -7.31 14.72 -6.14
CA LYS A 139 -6.48 14.28 -7.27
C LYS A 139 -7.32 13.51 -8.27
N ASN A 140 -7.05 13.74 -9.53
CA ASN A 140 -7.69 12.99 -10.60
C ASN A 140 -6.84 11.77 -10.98
N LEU A 141 -7.47 10.62 -11.01
CA LEU A 141 -6.90 9.37 -11.50
C LEU A 141 -7.61 8.98 -12.80
N ARG A 142 -6.85 8.74 -13.86
CA ARG A 142 -7.42 8.31 -15.15
C ARG A 142 -7.48 6.79 -15.20
N VAL A 143 -8.70 6.27 -15.33
CA VAL A 143 -8.98 4.83 -15.37
C VAL A 143 -9.86 4.54 -16.58
N GLY A 144 -9.37 3.71 -17.51
CA GLY A 144 -10.16 3.31 -18.69
C GLY A 144 -10.63 4.46 -19.58
N GLY A 145 -9.99 5.64 -19.50
CA GLY A 145 -10.39 6.85 -20.25
C GLY A 145 -11.27 7.82 -19.46
N GLU A 146 -11.78 7.43 -18.30
CA GLU A 146 -12.54 8.30 -17.39
C GLU A 146 -11.63 8.91 -16.32
N GLU A 147 -11.92 10.15 -15.92
CA GLU A 147 -11.26 10.80 -14.80
C GLU A 147 -12.07 10.58 -13.51
N ILE A 148 -11.40 10.03 -12.51
CA ILE A 148 -11.98 9.75 -11.19
C ILE A 148 -11.33 10.66 -10.17
N GLU A 149 -12.12 11.52 -9.51
CA GLU A 149 -11.63 12.37 -8.42
C GLU A 149 -11.45 11.54 -7.14
N ILE A 150 -10.21 11.52 -6.63
CA ILE A 150 -9.83 10.89 -5.37
C ILE A 150 -9.61 11.99 -4.33
N THR A 151 -10.39 11.94 -3.27
CA THR A 151 -10.27 12.89 -2.15
C THR A 151 -9.31 12.35 -1.08
N LEU A 152 -8.17 13.02 -0.89
CA LEU A 152 -7.23 12.76 0.18
C LEU A 152 -7.63 13.58 1.40
N ARG A 153 -7.84 12.92 2.54
CA ARG A 153 -8.16 13.60 3.80
C ARG A 153 -6.88 14.06 4.49
N PRO A 154 -6.90 15.21 5.20
CA PRO A 154 -5.75 15.64 5.97
C PRO A 154 -5.27 14.59 6.97
N GLY A 155 -3.96 14.39 7.04
CA GLY A 155 -3.35 13.42 7.95
C GLY A 155 -3.53 11.96 7.56
N MET A 156 -3.96 11.67 6.32
CA MET A 156 -4.05 10.30 5.82
C MET A 156 -2.67 9.65 5.81
N SER A 157 -2.60 8.38 6.24
CA SER A 157 -1.34 7.64 6.29
C SER A 157 -0.78 7.41 4.89
N PRO A 158 0.53 7.57 4.67
CA PRO A 158 1.19 7.06 3.48
C PRO A 158 0.94 5.55 3.33
N ASN A 159 0.94 5.06 2.10
CA ASN A 159 0.65 3.66 1.77
C ASN A 159 -0.79 3.19 2.12
N THR A 160 -1.72 4.12 2.30
CA THR A 160 -3.13 3.80 2.46
C THR A 160 -3.69 3.20 1.16
N ARG A 161 -4.44 2.12 1.29
CA ARG A 161 -5.24 1.53 0.20
C ARG A 161 -6.65 2.10 0.27
N LEU A 162 -7.06 2.80 -0.79
CA LEU A 162 -8.39 3.37 -0.92
C LEU A 162 -9.23 2.48 -1.83
N ARG A 163 -10.41 2.11 -1.36
CA ARG A 163 -11.41 1.41 -2.18
C ARG A 163 -12.45 2.42 -2.69
N VAL A 164 -12.47 2.60 -4.00
CA VAL A 164 -13.45 3.45 -4.68
C VAL A 164 -14.50 2.54 -5.31
N ARG A 165 -15.73 2.59 -4.78
CA ARG A 165 -16.80 1.69 -5.21
C ARG A 165 -17.29 2.03 -6.61
N GLN A 166 -17.51 1.01 -7.44
CA GLN A 166 -18.15 1.10 -8.76
C GLN A 166 -17.47 2.11 -9.72
N ARG A 167 -16.17 2.37 -9.55
CA ARG A 167 -15.39 3.28 -10.42
C ARG A 167 -14.29 2.55 -11.21
N GLY A 168 -14.21 1.24 -11.06
CA GLY A 168 -13.36 0.41 -11.90
C GLY A 168 -14.03 0.06 -13.23
N PRO A 169 -13.29 -0.56 -14.15
CA PRO A 169 -13.81 -1.01 -15.44
C PRO A 169 -15.05 -1.88 -15.26
N ARG A 170 -16.07 -1.65 -16.08
CA ARG A 170 -17.36 -2.36 -16.05
C ARG A 170 -18.13 -2.27 -14.71
N GLY A 171 -17.93 -1.20 -13.94
CA GLY A 171 -18.59 -1.00 -12.66
C GLY A 171 -18.01 -1.79 -11.50
N SER A 172 -16.82 -2.38 -11.64
CA SER A 172 -16.09 -2.99 -10.55
C SER A 172 -15.60 -1.94 -9.54
N ASP A 173 -15.21 -2.39 -8.35
CA ASP A 173 -14.51 -1.51 -7.42
C ASP A 173 -13.08 -1.26 -7.90
N LEU A 174 -12.53 -0.11 -7.52
CA LEU A 174 -11.17 0.30 -7.82
C LEU A 174 -10.37 0.35 -6.51
N ILE A 175 -9.18 -0.23 -6.50
CA ILE A 175 -8.22 -0.08 -5.40
C ILE A 175 -7.14 0.92 -5.81
N VAL A 176 -7.00 1.98 -5.02
CA VAL A 176 -5.98 3.00 -5.23
C VAL A 176 -4.97 2.92 -4.09
N ASN A 177 -3.74 2.56 -4.41
CA ASN A 177 -2.62 2.53 -3.49
C ASN A 177 -1.93 3.90 -3.52
N LEU A 178 -1.91 4.60 -2.39
CA LEU A 178 -1.19 5.86 -2.28
C LEU A 178 0.31 5.59 -2.20
N GLN A 179 1.06 6.12 -3.15
CA GLN A 179 2.51 6.01 -3.19
C GLN A 179 3.15 7.36 -2.81
N LEU A 180 3.73 7.43 -1.61
CA LEU A 180 4.38 8.64 -1.16
C LEU A 180 5.63 8.92 -2.00
N MET A 181 5.69 10.12 -2.57
CA MET A 181 6.89 10.63 -3.23
C MET A 181 7.93 11.07 -2.20
N PRO A 182 9.23 10.85 -2.44
CA PRO A 182 10.28 11.38 -1.59
C PRO A 182 10.19 12.90 -1.49
N HIS A 183 10.26 13.43 -0.25
CA HIS A 183 10.28 14.87 -0.03
C HIS A 183 11.72 15.35 0.23
N PRO A 184 12.18 16.47 -0.39
CA PRO A 184 13.58 16.92 -0.28
C PRO A 184 13.99 17.32 1.14
N THR A 185 13.07 17.82 1.94
CA THR A 185 13.35 18.39 3.26
C THR A 185 12.78 17.56 4.40
N PHE A 186 11.52 17.13 4.28
CA PHE A 186 10.82 16.47 5.38
C PHE A 186 10.87 14.95 5.28
N LYS A 187 11.02 14.30 6.44
CA LYS A 187 10.88 12.85 6.60
C LYS A 187 9.81 12.56 7.64
N LEU A 188 8.82 11.76 7.28
CA LEU A 188 7.80 11.28 8.20
C LEU A 188 8.29 10.01 8.89
N LYS A 189 8.27 9.99 10.23
CA LYS A 189 8.57 8.82 11.06
C LYS A 189 7.41 8.58 12.03
N GLY A 190 6.57 7.61 11.73
CA GLY A 190 5.33 7.42 12.47
C GLY A 190 4.41 8.63 12.31
N LYS A 191 4.19 9.39 13.39
CA LYS A 191 3.43 10.65 13.39
C LYS A 191 4.33 11.89 13.42
N ASP A 192 5.63 11.72 13.55
CA ASP A 192 6.54 12.84 13.73
C ASP A 192 7.18 13.23 12.40
N LEU A 193 7.31 14.53 12.20
CA LEU A 193 8.02 15.11 11.07
C LEU A 193 9.46 15.44 11.50
N HIS A 194 10.41 15.12 10.63
CA HIS A 194 11.81 15.45 10.82
C HIS A 194 12.30 16.28 9.64
N ALA A 195 13.03 17.37 9.93
CA ALA A 195 13.62 18.20 8.90
C ALA A 195 14.94 18.83 9.39
N PRO A 196 15.86 19.18 8.50
CA PRO A 196 17.01 20.01 8.83
C PRO A 196 16.56 21.47 9.06
N LEU A 197 17.15 22.13 10.04
CA LEU A 197 17.04 23.57 10.28
C LEU A 197 18.38 24.21 9.97
N ILE A 198 18.43 24.98 8.89
CA ILE A 198 19.64 25.69 8.51
C ILE A 198 19.79 26.95 9.38
N VAL A 199 20.83 26.99 10.19
CA VAL A 199 21.11 28.11 11.11
C VAL A 199 22.41 28.77 10.71
N PRO A 200 22.46 30.10 10.48
CA PRO A 200 23.71 30.82 10.25
C PRO A 200 24.68 30.67 11.43
N LEU A 201 25.96 30.55 11.16
CA LEU A 201 27.00 30.41 12.20
C LEU A 201 26.86 31.43 13.33
N TYR A 202 26.73 32.71 13.00
CA TYR A 202 26.64 33.77 13.99
C TYR A 202 25.37 33.66 14.84
N THR A 203 24.27 33.23 14.26
CA THR A 203 23.02 32.96 15.01
C THR A 203 23.19 31.78 15.94
N ALA A 204 23.92 30.73 15.53
CA ALA A 204 24.19 29.59 16.40
C ALA A 204 25.09 29.95 17.59
N LEU A 205 26.06 30.87 17.41
CA LEU A 205 27.00 31.30 18.45
C LEU A 205 26.37 32.31 19.39
N LEU A 206 25.69 33.36 18.87
CA LEU A 206 25.26 34.50 19.62
C LEU A 206 23.78 34.46 20.02
N GLY A 207 23.08 33.43 19.53
CA GLY A 207 21.61 33.36 19.63
C GLY A 207 20.92 34.25 18.57
N GLY A 208 19.62 34.11 18.46
CA GLY A 208 18.83 34.90 17.53
C GLY A 208 17.58 34.17 17.05
N ASN A 209 17.03 34.63 15.92
CA ASN A 209 15.84 34.04 15.35
C ASN A 209 16.11 33.50 13.93
N VAL A 210 15.50 32.38 13.60
CA VAL A 210 15.57 31.79 12.27
C VAL A 210 14.14 31.52 11.80
N GLU A 211 13.86 31.81 10.53
CA GLU A 211 12.58 31.43 9.91
C GLU A 211 12.69 30.02 9.32
N PHE A 212 11.65 29.24 9.57
CA PHE A 212 11.50 27.89 9.03
C PHE A 212 10.15 27.78 8.32
N GLN A 213 10.17 27.30 7.08
CA GLN A 213 8.94 27.04 6.34
C GLN A 213 8.43 25.64 6.67
N HIS A 214 7.29 25.59 7.34
CA HIS A 214 6.63 24.34 7.70
C HIS A 214 5.93 23.70 6.49
N LEU A 215 5.60 22.42 6.59
CA LEU A 215 4.98 21.62 5.52
C LEU A 215 3.59 22.17 5.10
N ASP A 216 2.87 22.82 6.01
CA ASP A 216 1.61 23.52 5.71
C ASP A 216 1.80 24.86 4.98
N GLY A 217 3.05 25.28 4.76
CA GLY A 217 3.42 26.55 4.15
C GLY A 217 3.51 27.72 5.13
N GLN A 218 3.19 27.52 6.40
CA GLN A 218 3.36 28.56 7.43
C GLN A 218 4.85 28.83 7.68
N ARG A 219 5.20 30.10 7.92
CA ARG A 219 6.54 30.47 8.36
C ARG A 219 6.56 30.50 9.88
N LEU A 220 7.41 29.66 10.45
CA LEU A 220 7.65 29.58 11.88
C LEU A 220 8.89 30.38 12.23
N ARG A 221 8.78 31.33 13.16
CA ARG A 221 9.93 32.06 13.71
C ARG A 221 10.42 31.31 14.95
N LEU A 222 11.64 30.79 14.87
CA LEU A 222 12.24 29.97 15.91
C LEU A 222 13.36 30.72 16.61
N SER A 223 13.32 30.77 17.95
CA SER A 223 14.40 31.32 18.74
C SER A 223 15.49 30.28 18.93
N ILE A 224 16.70 30.67 18.60
CA ILE A 224 17.91 29.87 18.75
C ILE A 224 18.70 30.39 19.95
N PRO A 225 18.90 29.57 20.99
CA PRO A 225 19.75 29.97 22.12
C PRO A 225 21.19 30.21 21.66
N PRO A 226 21.94 31.09 22.37
CA PRO A 226 23.37 31.22 22.10
C PRO A 226 24.09 29.86 22.36
N GLU A 227 25.21 29.67 21.68
CA GLU A 227 26.04 28.45 21.78
C GLU A 227 25.32 27.15 21.39
N THR A 228 24.33 27.24 20.49
CA THR A 228 23.61 26.06 19.99
C THR A 228 24.54 25.20 19.12
N PRO A 229 24.79 23.93 19.50
CA PRO A 229 25.71 23.08 18.73
C PRO A 229 25.08 22.57 17.45
N ASN A 230 25.94 22.21 16.48
CA ASN A 230 25.49 21.49 15.28
C ASN A 230 24.89 20.13 15.65
N GLY A 231 23.79 19.76 15.00
CA GLY A 231 23.07 18.51 15.32
C GLY A 231 22.09 18.63 16.49
N HIS A 232 22.02 19.80 17.18
CA HIS A 232 21.00 20.01 18.21
C HIS A 232 19.59 19.81 17.66
N ILE A 233 18.71 19.18 18.43
CA ILE A 233 17.35 18.88 18.00
C ILE A 233 16.36 19.79 18.74
N LEU A 234 15.64 20.60 17.98
CA LEU A 234 14.53 21.41 18.45
C LEU A 234 13.23 20.65 18.23
N ARG A 235 12.46 20.45 19.31
CA ARG A 235 11.15 19.82 19.26
C ARG A 235 10.04 20.86 19.30
N LEU A 236 9.19 20.86 18.31
CA LEU A 236 8.00 21.70 18.23
C LEU A 236 6.77 20.79 18.42
N ARG A 237 6.14 20.90 19.59
CA ARG A 237 4.99 20.06 19.95
C ARG A 237 3.80 20.31 19.03
N SER A 238 3.08 19.25 18.69
CA SER A 238 1.87 19.29 17.87
C SER A 238 2.05 19.97 16.50
N LYS A 239 3.28 20.00 15.99
CA LYS A 239 3.63 20.50 14.65
C LYS A 239 4.07 19.37 13.69
N GLY A 240 3.84 18.12 14.06
CA GLY A 240 4.09 16.94 13.21
C GLY A 240 2.88 16.59 12.35
N TRP A 241 2.69 15.29 12.11
CA TRP A 241 1.61 14.79 11.27
C TRP A 241 0.23 15.03 11.89
N PRO A 242 -0.77 15.46 11.10
CA PRO A 242 -2.12 15.66 11.60
C PRO A 242 -2.71 14.37 12.17
N GLY A 243 -3.39 14.45 13.30
CA GLY A 243 -4.01 13.32 13.97
C GLY A 243 -4.56 13.70 15.34
N ASN A 244 -5.08 12.71 16.05
CA ASN A 244 -5.54 12.89 17.43
C ASN A 244 -4.88 11.82 18.34
N PRO A 245 -3.84 12.19 19.13
CA PRO A 245 -3.13 13.47 19.14
C PRO A 245 -2.26 13.66 17.88
N PRO A 246 -1.98 14.92 17.49
CA PRO A 246 -1.04 15.23 16.41
C PRO A 246 0.38 14.81 16.79
N GLY A 247 1.23 14.58 15.80
CA GLY A 247 2.66 14.35 16.02
C GLY A 247 3.44 15.61 16.31
N ASP A 248 4.76 15.49 16.49
CA ASP A 248 5.67 16.59 16.73
C ASP A 248 6.59 16.83 15.52
N LEU A 249 7.15 18.03 15.44
CA LEU A 249 8.17 18.36 14.47
C LEU A 249 9.53 18.41 15.16
N TYR A 250 10.48 17.64 14.67
CA TYR A 250 11.86 17.60 15.11
C TYR A 250 12.76 18.26 14.06
N LEU A 251 13.39 19.37 14.45
CA LEU A 251 14.28 20.14 13.62
C LEU A 251 15.72 19.90 14.06
N THR A 252 16.53 19.32 13.18
CA THR A 252 17.96 19.12 13.45
C THR A 252 18.74 20.30 12.94
N VAL A 253 19.41 21.02 13.84
CA VAL A 253 20.24 22.17 13.51
C VAL A 253 21.41 21.77 12.61
N GLN A 254 21.51 22.44 11.49
CA GLN A 254 22.66 22.37 10.57
C GLN A 254 23.27 23.75 10.43
N ILE A 255 24.48 23.93 10.95
CA ILE A 255 25.13 25.23 10.92
C ILE A 255 25.63 25.51 9.50
N LYS A 256 25.17 26.62 8.94
CA LYS A 256 25.66 27.12 7.66
C LYS A 256 26.82 28.06 7.88
N LEU A 257 27.99 27.69 7.39
CA LEU A 257 29.16 28.56 7.41
C LEU A 257 29.01 29.68 6.36
N PRO A 258 29.46 30.90 6.69
CA PRO A 258 29.51 31.99 5.71
C PRO A 258 30.51 31.66 4.61
N THR A 259 30.18 32.07 3.39
CA THR A 259 31.07 31.95 2.21
C THR A 259 31.43 33.37 1.74
N HIS A 260 32.50 33.50 0.96
CA HIS A 260 33.01 34.78 0.42
C HIS A 260 33.31 35.81 1.50
N LEU A 261 34.09 35.38 2.53
CA LEU A 261 34.50 36.23 3.64
C LEU A 261 35.29 37.42 3.15
N THR A 262 34.95 38.59 3.66
CA THR A 262 35.72 39.84 3.48
C THR A 262 37.09 39.76 4.17
N PRO A 263 38.07 40.57 3.78
CA PRO A 263 39.34 40.63 4.49
C PRO A 263 39.19 40.89 6.00
N ARG A 264 38.29 41.77 6.38
CA ARG A 264 38.04 42.11 7.80
C ARG A 264 37.42 40.93 8.58
N GLU A 265 36.49 40.16 7.97
CA GLU A 265 35.94 38.95 8.61
C GLU A 265 37.04 37.90 8.82
N LYS A 266 37.94 37.71 7.86
CA LYS A 266 39.08 36.78 7.99
C LYS A 266 39.96 37.18 9.15
N GLU A 267 40.29 38.48 9.29
CA GLU A 267 41.10 38.99 10.41
C GLU A 267 40.44 38.69 11.75
N LEU A 268 39.14 39.01 11.90
CA LEU A 268 38.38 38.75 13.14
C LEU A 268 38.30 37.25 13.48
N ILE A 269 38.12 36.39 12.48
CA ILE A 269 38.08 34.95 12.70
C ILE A 269 39.46 34.46 13.11
N ALA A 270 40.55 34.95 12.50
CA ALA A 270 41.91 34.63 12.89
C ALA A 270 42.24 35.09 14.32
N GLU A 271 41.75 36.25 14.74
CA GLU A 271 41.85 36.72 16.13
C GLU A 271 41.10 35.80 17.11
N LEU A 272 39.85 35.40 16.78
CA LEU A 272 39.10 34.42 17.57
C LEU A 272 39.83 33.07 17.68
N GLN A 273 40.47 32.59 16.61
CA GLN A 273 41.25 31.36 16.61
C GLN A 273 42.46 31.43 17.55
N ARG A 274 43.07 32.60 17.69
CA ARG A 274 44.18 32.81 18.63
C ARG A 274 43.73 32.77 20.08
N ILE A 275 42.52 33.29 20.35
CA ILE A 275 41.91 33.29 21.69
C ILE A 275 41.47 31.90 22.14
N ARG A 276 41.01 31.07 21.18
CA ARG A 276 40.59 29.71 21.42
C ARG A 276 41.32 28.77 20.47
N PRO A 277 42.56 28.39 20.76
CA PRO A 277 43.23 27.33 20.01
C PRO A 277 42.46 26.01 20.22
N SER A 278 42.20 25.29 19.14
CA SER A 278 41.48 23.98 19.12
C SER A 278 42.30 22.87 19.74
#